data_a754cfd3838b158661d1511c8fefbc3b
#
_entry.id   a754cfd3838b158661d1511c8fefbc3b
#
_cell.length_a   1.000
_cell.length_b   1.000
_cell.length_c   1.000
_cell.angle_alpha   90.00
_cell.angle_beta   90.00
_cell.angle_gamma   90.00
#
_symmetry.space_group_name_H-M   'P 1'
#
loop_
_entity.id
_entity.type
_entity.pdbx_description
1 polymer ?
#
loop_
_entity_poly.entity_id
_entity_poly.type
_entity_poly.pdbx_seq_one_letter_code
_entity_poly.pdbx_strand_id
1 'polypeptide(L)'
;MSELSASHLVKRYQGRTVVDGVSLRVASGEVVGLLGPNGAGKTTCFYMVVGLLPCDGGQIRFDGRDITRLPMHDRAHRGVGYLPQEASVFRQLSVADNIMAILEIRPGLKRKQRLERLEELLNELHISHLRDQLGLSLSGGERRRVEIARALAAEPRFILLDEPFAGVDPISVLDIQRIVQHLRDRDIGVLVTDHNVRETLGICDRAYILNAGVVIAEGAPADILQDQQVREVYLGQQFRL
;
A
#
# COMPACT_ATOMS: atom_id res chain seq x y z
N MET A 1 -12.37 11.47 -10.65
CA MET A 1 -11.98 10.45 -9.67
C MET A 1 -10.96 9.58 -10.36
N SER A 2 -9.78 9.40 -9.77
CA SER A 2 -8.72 8.57 -10.35
C SER A 2 -8.95 7.09 -9.98
N GLU A 3 -8.52 6.15 -10.83
CA GLU A 3 -8.70 4.72 -10.60
C GLU A 3 -7.44 3.92 -10.96
N LEU A 4 -7.04 3.02 -10.08
CA LEU A 4 -6.09 1.94 -10.33
C LEU A 4 -6.87 0.63 -10.37
N SER A 5 -6.85 -0.07 -11.50
CA SER A 5 -7.60 -1.32 -11.67
C SER A 5 -6.76 -2.44 -12.28
N ALA A 6 -7.10 -3.65 -11.88
CA ALA A 6 -6.55 -4.88 -12.41
C ALA A 6 -7.71 -5.78 -12.84
N SER A 7 -7.60 -6.41 -14.01
CA SER A 7 -8.65 -7.24 -14.59
C SER A 7 -8.10 -8.59 -15.01
N HIS A 8 -8.70 -9.67 -14.51
CA HIS A 8 -8.40 -11.06 -14.85
C HIS A 8 -6.91 -11.42 -14.74
N LEU A 9 -6.24 -10.96 -13.69
CA LEU A 9 -4.82 -11.23 -13.47
C LEU A 9 -4.57 -12.72 -13.33
N VAL A 10 -3.56 -13.22 -14.03
CA VAL A 10 -3.12 -14.62 -13.97
C VAL A 10 -1.63 -14.66 -13.70
N LYS A 11 -1.22 -15.56 -12.79
CA LYS A 11 0.19 -15.89 -12.52
C LYS A 11 0.37 -17.37 -12.33
N ARG A 12 1.37 -17.94 -13.03
CA ARG A 12 1.72 -19.35 -12.97
C ARG A 12 3.19 -19.52 -12.60
N TYR A 13 3.47 -20.53 -11.80
CA TYR A 13 4.82 -20.97 -11.47
C TYR A 13 4.93 -22.48 -11.68
N GLN A 14 5.85 -22.91 -12.52
CA GLN A 14 6.12 -24.33 -12.77
C GLN A 14 4.83 -25.17 -13.02
N GLY A 15 3.91 -24.64 -13.82
CA GLY A 15 2.65 -25.29 -14.15
C GLY A 15 1.52 -25.10 -13.10
N ARG A 16 1.80 -24.57 -11.91
CA ARG A 16 0.78 -24.25 -10.89
C ARG A 16 0.28 -22.82 -11.07
N THR A 17 -1.01 -22.64 -11.22
CA THR A 17 -1.66 -21.31 -11.18
C THR A 17 -1.76 -20.86 -9.74
N VAL A 18 -1.16 -19.71 -9.41
CA VAL A 18 -1.15 -19.10 -8.07
C VAL A 18 -2.13 -17.94 -7.98
N VAL A 19 -2.35 -17.23 -9.09
CA VAL A 19 -3.41 -16.22 -9.24
C VAL A 19 -4.17 -16.57 -10.50
N ASP A 20 -5.49 -16.68 -10.42
CA ASP A 20 -6.37 -17.16 -11.48
C ASP A 20 -7.57 -16.23 -11.69
N GLY A 21 -7.44 -15.32 -12.65
CA GLY A 21 -8.50 -14.42 -13.05
C GLY A 21 -8.87 -13.32 -12.04
N VAL A 22 -7.96 -12.95 -11.12
CA VAL A 22 -8.22 -11.94 -10.09
C VAL A 22 -8.45 -10.57 -10.71
N SER A 23 -9.57 -9.95 -10.33
CA SER A 23 -9.90 -8.57 -10.66
C SER A 23 -10.07 -7.75 -9.39
N LEU A 24 -9.53 -6.53 -9.38
CA LEU A 24 -9.67 -5.58 -8.28
C LEU A 24 -9.58 -4.14 -8.80
N ARG A 25 -10.09 -3.20 -8.03
CA ARG A 25 -9.97 -1.75 -8.31
C ARG A 25 -9.79 -0.98 -7.02
N VAL A 26 -9.15 0.17 -7.11
CA VAL A 26 -8.98 1.15 -6.04
C VAL A 26 -9.28 2.52 -6.63
N ALA A 27 -10.18 3.28 -6.03
CA ALA A 27 -10.44 4.67 -6.39
C ALA A 27 -9.58 5.63 -5.55
N SER A 28 -9.39 6.87 -6.04
CA SER A 28 -8.79 7.92 -5.22
C SER A 28 -9.64 8.18 -3.97
N GLY A 29 -9.01 8.37 -2.81
CA GLY A 29 -9.68 8.53 -1.53
C GLY A 29 -10.36 7.27 -0.99
N GLU A 30 -10.05 6.08 -1.51
CA GLU A 30 -10.58 4.80 -1.06
C GLU A 30 -9.46 3.95 -0.43
N VAL A 31 -9.75 3.27 0.68
CA VAL A 31 -8.87 2.25 1.27
C VAL A 31 -9.42 0.86 0.96
N VAL A 32 -8.66 0.08 0.20
CA VAL A 32 -9.04 -1.27 -0.24
C VAL A 32 -8.12 -2.32 0.36
N GLY A 33 -8.69 -3.32 1.02
CA GLY A 33 -7.97 -4.47 1.55
C GLY A 33 -7.87 -5.61 0.52
N LEU A 34 -6.69 -6.24 0.43
CA LEU A 34 -6.47 -7.49 -0.30
C LEU A 34 -6.08 -8.57 0.71
N LEU A 35 -7.05 -9.34 1.16
CA LEU A 35 -6.96 -10.24 2.30
C LEU A 35 -7.15 -11.70 1.90
N GLY A 36 -6.91 -12.63 2.82
CA GLY A 36 -7.07 -14.06 2.62
C GLY A 36 -6.04 -14.88 3.38
N PRO A 37 -6.19 -16.21 3.45
CA PRO A 37 -5.26 -17.09 4.16
C PRO A 37 -3.85 -17.09 3.55
N ASN A 38 -2.89 -17.71 4.26
CA ASN A 38 -1.54 -17.90 3.74
C ASN A 38 -1.59 -18.79 2.49
N GLY A 39 -0.80 -18.40 1.46
CA GLY A 39 -0.80 -19.09 0.18
C GLY A 39 -1.99 -18.79 -0.74
N ALA A 40 -2.90 -17.89 -0.37
CA ALA A 40 -4.03 -17.50 -1.21
C ALA A 40 -3.67 -16.76 -2.51
N GLY A 41 -2.43 -16.30 -2.66
CA GLY A 41 -1.97 -15.53 -3.84
C GLY A 41 -1.94 -14.02 -3.63
N LYS A 42 -2.21 -13.51 -2.41
CA LYS A 42 -2.23 -12.06 -2.09
C LYS A 42 -0.96 -11.33 -2.53
N THR A 43 0.18 -11.73 -1.99
CA THR A 43 1.49 -11.09 -2.27
C THR A 43 1.82 -11.15 -3.76
N THR A 44 1.51 -12.27 -4.43
CA THR A 44 1.71 -12.42 -5.88
C THR A 44 0.83 -11.42 -6.65
N CYS A 45 -0.45 -11.34 -6.33
CA CYS A 45 -1.39 -10.40 -6.94
C CYS A 45 -0.94 -8.94 -6.68
N PHE A 46 -0.63 -8.63 -5.44
CA PHE A 46 -0.15 -7.31 -5.00
C PHE A 46 1.13 -6.90 -5.77
N TYR A 47 2.12 -7.78 -5.87
CA TYR A 47 3.37 -7.51 -6.61
C TYR A 47 3.17 -7.34 -8.11
N MET A 48 2.18 -8.00 -8.70
CA MET A 48 1.79 -7.71 -10.08
C MET A 48 1.25 -6.28 -10.22
N VAL A 49 0.41 -5.82 -9.28
CA VAL A 49 -0.13 -4.45 -9.28
C VAL A 49 0.97 -3.42 -9.02
N VAL A 50 1.93 -3.70 -8.13
CA VAL A 50 3.12 -2.83 -7.89
C VAL A 50 4.02 -2.74 -9.12
N GLY A 51 4.12 -3.81 -9.92
CA GLY A 51 5.05 -3.91 -11.04
C GLY A 51 6.40 -4.53 -10.68
N LEU A 52 6.46 -5.23 -9.55
CA LEU A 52 7.60 -6.07 -9.13
C LEU A 52 7.58 -7.43 -9.81
N LEU A 53 6.40 -7.90 -10.20
CA LEU A 53 6.18 -9.20 -10.81
C LEU A 53 5.39 -9.05 -12.12
N PRO A 54 5.83 -9.62 -13.26
CA PRO A 54 5.05 -9.60 -14.49
C PRO A 54 3.85 -10.57 -14.39
N CYS A 55 2.69 -10.14 -14.92
CA CYS A 55 1.52 -11.00 -15.10
C CYS A 55 1.73 -11.94 -16.30
N ASP A 56 1.19 -13.15 -16.21
CA ASP A 56 1.12 -14.09 -17.33
C ASP A 56 -0.19 -13.91 -18.14
N GLY A 57 -1.19 -13.22 -17.55
CA GLY A 57 -2.44 -12.84 -18.18
C GLY A 57 -3.14 -11.72 -17.43
N GLY A 58 -4.15 -11.14 -18.04
CA GLY A 58 -4.89 -10.01 -17.49
C GLY A 58 -4.29 -8.65 -17.84
N GLN A 59 -4.84 -7.60 -17.24
CA GLN A 59 -4.45 -6.22 -17.53
C GLN A 59 -4.51 -5.35 -16.27
N ILE A 60 -3.55 -4.42 -16.16
CA ILE A 60 -3.52 -3.40 -15.10
C ILE A 60 -3.63 -2.03 -15.74
N ARG A 61 -4.53 -1.21 -15.25
CA ARG A 61 -4.79 0.13 -15.77
C ARG A 61 -4.68 1.20 -14.68
N PHE A 62 -4.18 2.35 -15.05
CA PHE A 62 -4.17 3.57 -14.27
C PHE A 62 -4.89 4.66 -15.06
N ASP A 63 -6.02 5.16 -14.54
CA ASP A 63 -6.90 6.11 -15.25
C ASP A 63 -7.23 5.66 -16.69
N GLY A 64 -7.59 4.37 -16.85
CA GLY A 64 -7.91 3.76 -18.15
C GLY A 64 -6.70 3.45 -19.03
N ARG A 65 -5.50 3.94 -18.71
CA ARG A 65 -4.27 3.68 -19.48
C ARG A 65 -3.64 2.36 -19.03
N ASP A 66 -3.26 1.54 -19.98
CA ASP A 66 -2.59 0.27 -19.72
C ASP A 66 -1.18 0.50 -19.16
N ILE A 67 -0.91 -0.06 -17.98
CA ILE A 67 0.38 -0.06 -17.30
C ILE A 67 0.90 -1.49 -17.03
N THR A 68 0.28 -2.51 -17.62
CA THR A 68 0.54 -3.93 -17.34
C THR A 68 2.01 -4.29 -17.46
N ARG A 69 2.67 -3.81 -18.52
CA ARG A 69 4.08 -4.11 -18.82
C ARG A 69 5.07 -3.09 -18.25
N LEU A 70 4.59 -2.06 -17.58
CA LEU A 70 5.46 -1.05 -17.02
C LEU A 70 6.11 -1.57 -15.72
N PRO A 71 7.43 -1.42 -15.57
CA PRO A 71 8.12 -1.74 -14.34
C PRO A 71 7.73 -0.76 -13.22
N MET A 72 8.02 -1.12 -11.97
CA MET A 72 7.64 -0.37 -10.77
C MET A 72 8.02 1.13 -10.84
N HIS A 73 9.24 1.46 -11.30
CA HIS A 73 9.69 2.85 -11.38
C HIS A 73 8.87 3.69 -12.36
N ASP A 74 8.43 3.14 -13.49
CA ASP A 74 7.55 3.83 -14.44
C ASP A 74 6.13 4.01 -13.90
N ARG A 75 5.65 3.06 -13.08
CA ARG A 75 4.38 3.20 -12.33
C ARG A 75 4.51 4.27 -11.26
N ALA A 76 5.65 4.33 -10.55
CA ALA A 76 5.93 5.38 -9.57
C ALA A 76 5.88 6.79 -10.21
N HIS A 77 6.48 6.99 -11.38
CA HIS A 77 6.39 8.26 -12.12
C HIS A 77 4.96 8.63 -12.55
N ARG A 78 4.05 7.67 -12.60
CA ARG A 78 2.62 7.91 -12.87
C ARG A 78 1.79 8.14 -11.61
N GLY A 79 2.39 8.01 -10.44
CA GLY A 79 1.74 8.25 -9.17
C GLY A 79 1.31 6.98 -8.42
N VAL A 80 1.93 5.82 -8.66
CA VAL A 80 1.75 4.61 -7.87
C VAL A 80 2.90 4.45 -6.89
N GLY A 81 2.69 4.83 -5.63
CA GLY A 81 3.65 4.64 -4.55
C GLY A 81 3.62 3.20 -4.00
N TYR A 82 4.75 2.72 -3.51
CA TYR A 82 4.88 1.43 -2.84
C TYR A 82 5.65 1.56 -1.53
N LEU A 83 5.08 1.01 -0.47
CA LEU A 83 5.71 0.91 0.84
C LEU A 83 5.84 -0.57 1.20
N PRO A 84 7.06 -1.12 1.17
CA PRO A 84 7.31 -2.52 1.51
C PRO A 84 7.11 -2.80 3.00
N GLN A 85 7.00 -4.09 3.32
CA GLN A 85 6.99 -4.59 4.69
C GLN A 85 8.31 -4.27 5.41
N GLU A 86 9.44 -4.48 4.71
CA GLU A 86 10.76 -4.19 5.26
C GLU A 86 11.07 -2.69 5.27
N ALA A 87 11.85 -2.26 6.27
CA ALA A 87 12.26 -0.87 6.40
C ALA A 87 13.04 -0.37 5.18
N SER A 88 12.53 0.69 4.56
CA SER A 88 13.06 1.25 3.31
C SER A 88 13.82 2.57 3.49
N VAL A 89 13.94 3.10 4.72
CA VAL A 89 14.70 4.34 4.98
C VAL A 89 16.18 4.18 4.63
N PHE A 90 16.79 5.22 4.08
CA PHE A 90 18.23 5.31 3.94
C PHE A 90 18.85 5.52 5.32
N ARG A 91 19.39 4.45 5.90
CA ARG A 91 19.81 4.39 7.30
C ARG A 91 20.90 5.40 7.68
N GLN A 92 21.79 5.76 6.73
CA GLN A 92 22.90 6.69 6.94
C GLN A 92 22.57 8.14 6.55
N LEU A 93 21.36 8.41 6.05
CA LEU A 93 20.90 9.75 5.78
C LEU A 93 20.05 10.28 6.94
N SER A 94 20.05 11.61 7.11
CA SER A 94 19.12 12.27 8.03
C SER A 94 17.65 12.09 7.56
N VAL A 95 16.70 12.36 8.44
CA VAL A 95 15.26 12.39 8.07
C VAL A 95 15.03 13.38 6.95
N ALA A 96 15.59 14.58 7.04
CA ALA A 96 15.49 15.60 5.98
C ALA A 96 16.08 15.10 4.66
N ASP A 97 17.28 14.50 4.68
CA ASP A 97 17.92 13.99 3.46
C ASP A 97 17.17 12.79 2.85
N ASN A 98 16.56 11.95 3.68
CA ASN A 98 15.69 10.86 3.21
C ASN A 98 14.54 11.40 2.37
N ILE A 99 13.87 12.47 2.79
CA ILE A 99 12.76 13.10 2.06
C ILE A 99 13.30 13.91 0.88
N MET A 100 14.38 14.66 1.09
CA MET A 100 15.00 15.50 0.05
C MET A 100 15.46 14.68 -1.15
N ALA A 101 16.00 13.47 -0.94
CA ALA A 101 16.41 12.57 -2.03
C ALA A 101 15.28 12.29 -3.03
N ILE A 102 14.04 12.22 -2.55
CA ILE A 102 12.86 12.05 -3.43
C ILE A 102 12.46 13.37 -4.09
N LEU A 103 12.51 14.48 -3.35
CA LEU A 103 12.16 15.79 -3.90
C LEU A 103 13.15 16.25 -5.00
N GLU A 104 14.42 15.84 -4.91
CA GLU A 104 15.46 16.19 -5.89
C GLU A 104 15.29 15.52 -7.24
N ILE A 105 14.79 14.28 -7.26
CA ILE A 105 14.54 13.56 -8.52
C ILE A 105 13.23 13.96 -9.19
N ARG A 106 12.40 14.79 -8.54
CA ARG A 106 11.15 15.26 -9.12
C ARG A 106 11.43 16.34 -10.17
N PRO A 107 10.90 16.18 -11.40
CA PRO A 107 11.05 17.20 -12.43
C PRO A 107 10.29 18.48 -12.06
N GLY A 108 10.87 19.63 -12.40
CA GLY A 108 10.20 20.95 -12.29
C GLY A 108 10.27 21.61 -10.92
N LEU A 109 10.68 20.95 -9.85
CA LEU A 109 10.82 21.56 -8.52
C LEU A 109 12.14 22.33 -8.40
N LYS A 110 12.06 23.64 -8.15
CA LYS A 110 13.22 24.49 -7.82
C LYS A 110 13.65 24.27 -6.36
N ARG A 111 14.90 24.60 -6.03
CA ARG A 111 15.45 24.41 -4.67
C ARG A 111 14.56 24.98 -3.55
N LYS A 112 14.03 26.18 -3.75
CA LYS A 112 13.13 26.82 -2.76
C LYS A 112 11.87 25.98 -2.53
N GLN A 113 11.22 25.54 -3.60
CA GLN A 113 10.00 24.71 -3.53
C GLN A 113 10.26 23.34 -2.88
N ARG A 114 11.45 22.75 -3.11
CA ARG A 114 11.84 21.49 -2.44
C ARG A 114 11.98 21.69 -0.93
N LEU A 115 12.60 22.80 -0.49
CA LEU A 115 12.75 23.11 0.93
C LEU A 115 11.38 23.41 1.58
N GLU A 116 10.52 24.17 0.93
CA GLU A 116 9.15 24.41 1.42
C GLU A 116 8.39 23.09 1.56
N ARG A 117 8.46 22.23 0.54
CA ARG A 117 7.78 20.93 0.56
C ARG A 117 8.35 19.97 1.61
N LEU A 118 9.66 20.00 1.85
CA LEU A 118 10.30 19.27 2.95
C LEU A 118 9.71 19.66 4.30
N GLU A 119 9.64 20.99 4.59
CA GLU A 119 9.10 21.47 5.86
C GLU A 119 7.63 21.12 6.04
N GLU A 120 6.83 21.21 4.96
CA GLU A 120 5.43 20.77 4.98
C GLU A 120 5.31 19.30 5.38
N LEU A 121 6.07 18.39 4.74
CA LEU A 121 6.03 16.96 5.02
C LEU A 121 6.50 16.62 6.43
N LEU A 122 7.55 17.29 6.92
CA LEU A 122 8.05 17.11 8.28
C LEU A 122 6.97 17.48 9.32
N ASN A 123 6.28 18.60 9.10
CA ASN A 123 5.21 19.06 9.98
C ASN A 123 3.97 18.17 9.89
N GLU A 124 3.57 17.81 8.67
CA GLU A 124 2.41 16.98 8.37
C GLU A 124 2.48 15.61 9.06
N LEU A 125 3.65 14.99 9.05
CA LEU A 125 3.88 13.67 9.66
C LEU A 125 4.38 13.76 11.12
N HIS A 126 4.43 14.99 11.70
CA HIS A 126 4.89 15.23 13.07
C HIS A 126 6.30 14.71 13.36
N ILE A 127 7.22 14.86 12.39
CA ILE A 127 8.62 14.42 12.48
C ILE A 127 9.64 15.57 12.38
N SER A 128 9.20 16.83 12.52
CA SER A 128 10.08 18.01 12.45
C SER A 128 11.19 17.98 13.50
N HIS A 129 10.91 17.44 14.70
CA HIS A 129 11.89 17.28 15.78
C HIS A 129 12.95 16.22 15.50
N LEU A 130 12.75 15.37 14.48
CA LEU A 130 13.68 14.31 14.05
C LEU A 130 14.49 14.73 12.83
N ARG A 131 14.29 15.96 12.31
CA ARG A 131 14.83 16.46 11.05
C ARG A 131 16.27 16.03 10.75
N ASP A 132 17.17 16.21 11.72
CA ASP A 132 18.60 16.00 11.57
C ASP A 132 19.06 14.63 12.12
N GLN A 133 18.13 13.81 12.62
CA GLN A 133 18.44 12.47 13.10
C GLN A 133 18.68 11.50 11.94
N LEU A 134 19.63 10.58 12.12
CA LEU A 134 19.91 9.55 11.12
C LEU A 134 18.80 8.49 11.11
N GLY A 135 18.47 7.96 9.93
CA GLY A 135 17.47 6.92 9.74
C GLY A 135 17.71 5.65 10.58
N LEU A 136 18.99 5.36 10.92
CA LEU A 136 19.36 4.21 11.76
C LEU A 136 18.94 4.36 13.23
N SER A 137 18.75 5.58 13.74
CA SER A 137 18.43 5.86 15.14
C SER A 137 16.92 5.94 15.41
N LEU A 138 16.09 5.85 14.37
CA LEU A 138 14.65 5.99 14.47
C LEU A 138 14.00 4.73 15.07
N SER A 139 13.03 4.93 15.95
CA SER A 139 12.09 3.89 16.37
C SER A 139 11.26 3.36 15.20
N GLY A 140 10.56 2.25 15.37
CA GLY A 140 9.71 1.66 14.31
C GLY A 140 8.65 2.62 13.79
N GLY A 141 7.93 3.29 14.69
CA GLY A 141 6.87 4.25 14.34
C GLY A 141 7.42 5.52 13.66
N GLU A 142 8.52 6.09 14.17
CA GLU A 142 9.19 7.24 13.56
C GLU A 142 9.69 6.90 12.15
N ARG A 143 10.32 5.75 11.98
CA ARG A 143 10.78 5.25 10.70
C ARG A 143 9.63 5.13 9.69
N ARG A 144 8.48 4.57 10.12
CA ARG A 144 7.31 4.43 9.25
C ARG A 144 6.77 5.79 8.80
N ARG A 145 6.76 6.80 9.69
CA ARG A 145 6.37 8.17 9.32
C ARG A 145 7.34 8.78 8.29
N VAL A 146 8.63 8.54 8.42
CA VAL A 146 9.63 9.00 7.43
C VAL A 146 9.46 8.30 6.08
N GLU A 147 9.18 6.99 6.06
CA GLU A 147 8.90 6.25 4.82
C GLU A 147 7.67 6.80 4.10
N ILE A 148 6.63 7.14 4.84
CA ILE A 148 5.42 7.74 4.28
C ILE A 148 5.68 9.17 3.80
N ALA A 149 6.44 9.98 4.55
CA ALA A 149 6.87 11.30 4.09
C ALA A 149 7.63 11.22 2.76
N ARG A 150 8.51 10.23 2.61
CA ARG A 150 9.20 9.94 1.35
C ARG A 150 8.24 9.56 0.23
N ALA A 151 7.26 8.70 0.51
CA ALA A 151 6.25 8.32 -0.47
C ALA A 151 5.42 9.55 -0.90
N LEU A 152 5.00 10.39 0.04
CA LEU A 152 4.25 11.61 -0.22
C LEU A 152 5.07 12.68 -0.98
N ALA A 153 6.39 12.69 -0.81
CA ALA A 153 7.29 13.57 -1.56
C ALA A 153 7.23 13.32 -3.08
N ALA A 154 6.87 12.11 -3.50
CA ALA A 154 6.64 11.76 -4.91
C ALA A 154 5.26 12.19 -5.43
N GLU A 155 4.37 12.73 -4.59
CA GLU A 155 2.97 13.07 -4.91
C GLU A 155 2.18 11.91 -5.55
N PRO A 156 2.09 10.78 -4.86
CA PRO A 156 1.37 9.63 -5.38
C PRO A 156 -0.14 9.89 -5.41
N ARG A 157 -0.82 9.27 -6.38
CA ARG A 157 -2.29 9.18 -6.43
C ARG A 157 -2.79 7.91 -5.78
N PHE A 158 -1.95 6.88 -5.74
CA PHE A 158 -2.19 5.61 -5.06
C PHE A 158 -0.95 5.21 -4.26
N ILE A 159 -1.17 4.64 -3.08
CA ILE A 159 -0.12 4.02 -2.27
C ILE A 159 -0.49 2.58 -1.99
N LEU A 160 0.44 1.67 -2.28
CA LEU A 160 0.32 0.25 -2.02
C LEU A 160 1.14 -0.09 -0.77
N LEU A 161 0.46 -0.60 0.27
CA LEU A 161 1.04 -0.95 1.57
C LEU A 161 1.15 -2.46 1.72
N ASP A 162 2.36 -2.96 1.84
CA ASP A 162 2.66 -4.38 2.01
C ASP A 162 2.82 -4.70 3.49
N GLU A 163 1.87 -5.44 4.06
CA GLU A 163 1.84 -5.88 5.46
C GLU A 163 2.19 -4.79 6.49
N PRO A 164 1.50 -3.64 6.48
CA PRO A 164 1.87 -2.50 7.33
C PRO A 164 1.74 -2.77 8.84
N PHE A 165 0.96 -3.77 9.25
CA PHE A 165 0.74 -4.14 10.65
C PHE A 165 1.61 -5.32 11.11
N ALA A 166 2.43 -5.92 10.24
CA ALA A 166 3.24 -7.08 10.57
C ALA A 166 4.32 -6.74 11.61
N GLY A 167 4.32 -7.46 12.73
CA GLY A 167 5.32 -7.27 13.80
C GLY A 167 5.29 -5.92 14.50
N VAL A 168 4.17 -5.21 14.42
CA VAL A 168 3.98 -3.87 15.00
C VAL A 168 3.27 -3.99 16.35
N ASP A 169 3.71 -3.20 17.34
CA ASP A 169 3.05 -3.13 18.64
C ASP A 169 1.69 -2.40 18.56
N PRO A 170 0.75 -2.65 19.51
CA PRO A 170 -0.60 -2.08 19.45
C PRO A 170 -0.69 -0.56 19.38
N ILE A 171 0.27 0.17 19.97
CA ILE A 171 0.28 1.63 19.94
C ILE A 171 0.66 2.10 18.53
N SER A 172 1.67 1.48 17.96
CA SER A 172 2.13 1.79 16.59
C SER A 172 1.08 1.39 15.53
N VAL A 173 0.24 0.38 15.77
CA VAL A 173 -0.90 0.05 14.90
C VAL A 173 -1.84 1.24 14.77
N LEU A 174 -2.22 1.89 15.87
CA LEU A 174 -3.07 3.08 15.85
C LEU A 174 -2.45 4.23 15.05
N ASP A 175 -1.13 4.40 15.13
CA ASP A 175 -0.43 5.41 14.34
C ASP A 175 -0.50 5.11 12.84
N ILE A 176 -0.31 3.84 12.44
CA ILE A 176 -0.44 3.43 11.04
C ILE A 176 -1.88 3.63 10.55
N GLN A 177 -2.87 3.29 11.36
CA GLN A 177 -4.29 3.51 11.01
C GLN A 177 -4.58 4.99 10.79
N ARG A 178 -4.09 5.90 11.65
CA ARG A 178 -4.22 7.35 11.47
C ARG A 178 -3.55 7.84 10.20
N ILE A 179 -2.39 7.29 9.87
CA ILE A 179 -1.67 7.63 8.64
C ILE A 179 -2.46 7.18 7.41
N VAL A 180 -3.01 5.96 7.38
CA VAL A 180 -3.85 5.50 6.28
C VAL A 180 -5.09 6.38 6.12
N GLN A 181 -5.72 6.74 7.24
CA GLN A 181 -6.82 7.70 7.24
C GLN A 181 -6.40 9.06 6.64
N HIS A 182 -5.24 9.58 7.03
CA HIS A 182 -4.70 10.82 6.50
C HIS A 182 -4.44 10.74 4.99
N LEU A 183 -3.93 9.61 4.47
CA LEU A 183 -3.76 9.39 3.03
C LEU A 183 -5.11 9.44 2.29
N ARG A 184 -6.13 8.79 2.84
CA ARG A 184 -7.49 8.82 2.30
C ARG A 184 -8.06 10.25 2.26
N ASP A 185 -7.91 11.00 3.34
CA ASP A 185 -8.40 12.38 3.46
C ASP A 185 -7.69 13.33 2.47
N ARG A 186 -6.53 12.94 1.95
CA ARG A 186 -5.80 13.62 0.86
C ARG A 186 -6.19 13.13 -0.54
N ASP A 187 -7.27 12.41 -0.68
CA ASP A 187 -7.74 11.84 -1.96
C ASP A 187 -6.74 10.84 -2.58
N ILE A 188 -5.87 10.22 -1.75
CA ILE A 188 -4.94 9.17 -2.18
C ILE A 188 -5.64 7.82 -2.01
N GLY A 189 -5.71 7.03 -3.08
CA GLY A 189 -6.21 5.65 -3.00
C GLY A 189 -5.17 4.74 -2.34
N VAL A 190 -5.62 3.86 -1.45
CA VAL A 190 -4.72 2.94 -0.72
C VAL A 190 -5.12 1.49 -1.00
N LEU A 191 -4.17 0.68 -1.46
CA LEU A 191 -4.30 -0.77 -1.48
C LEU A 191 -3.44 -1.35 -0.37
N VAL A 192 -4.04 -2.08 0.57
CA VAL A 192 -3.33 -2.70 1.67
C VAL A 192 -3.48 -4.21 1.64
N THR A 193 -2.38 -4.94 1.83
CA THR A 193 -2.40 -6.38 2.10
C THR A 193 -1.79 -6.64 3.47
N ASP A 194 -2.42 -7.49 4.25
CA ASP A 194 -1.91 -7.87 5.58
C ASP A 194 -2.48 -9.24 5.99
N HIS A 195 -1.83 -9.87 6.94
CA HIS A 195 -2.36 -11.06 7.61
C HIS A 195 -3.16 -10.72 8.88
N ASN A 196 -3.04 -9.49 9.38
CA ASN A 196 -3.80 -8.98 10.51
C ASN A 196 -5.17 -8.45 10.05
N VAL A 197 -6.12 -9.37 9.93
CA VAL A 197 -7.45 -9.11 9.35
C VAL A 197 -8.22 -8.03 10.08
N ARG A 198 -8.19 -8.07 11.42
CA ARG A 198 -8.96 -7.14 12.26
C ARG A 198 -8.52 -5.70 12.02
N GLU A 199 -7.22 -5.45 12.10
CA GLU A 199 -6.65 -4.11 11.95
C GLU A 199 -6.86 -3.59 10.52
N THR A 200 -6.75 -4.47 9.54
CA THR A 200 -6.93 -4.11 8.13
C THR A 200 -8.39 -3.82 7.80
N LEU A 201 -9.32 -4.68 8.17
CA LEU A 201 -10.76 -4.44 7.93
C LEU A 201 -11.24 -3.18 8.68
N GLY A 202 -10.65 -2.88 9.85
CA GLY A 202 -11.00 -1.68 10.64
C GLY A 202 -10.71 -0.35 9.93
N ILE A 203 -9.86 -0.34 8.90
CA ILE A 203 -9.50 0.87 8.15
C ILE A 203 -9.95 0.86 6.69
N CYS A 204 -10.44 -0.28 6.19
CA CYS A 204 -10.86 -0.40 4.79
C CYS A 204 -12.28 0.11 4.57
N ASP A 205 -12.50 0.77 3.45
CA ASP A 205 -13.83 1.07 2.92
C ASP A 205 -14.41 -0.19 2.23
N ARG A 206 -13.53 -1.01 1.62
CA ARG A 206 -13.87 -2.23 0.90
C ARG A 206 -12.70 -3.23 0.96
N ALA A 207 -13.01 -4.52 0.87
CA ALA A 207 -11.98 -5.57 0.81
C ALA A 207 -12.30 -6.64 -0.25
N TYR A 208 -11.25 -7.23 -0.77
CA TYR A 208 -11.26 -8.46 -1.57
C TYR A 208 -10.67 -9.59 -0.74
N ILE A 209 -11.36 -10.71 -0.70
CA ILE A 209 -10.87 -11.92 -0.02
C ILE A 209 -10.42 -12.92 -1.09
N LEU A 210 -9.13 -13.21 -1.09
CA LEU A 210 -8.54 -14.23 -1.94
C LEU A 210 -8.49 -15.58 -1.21
N ASN A 211 -8.79 -16.65 -1.94
CA ASN A 211 -8.53 -18.02 -1.52
C ASN A 211 -8.12 -18.86 -2.75
N ALA A 212 -7.05 -19.64 -2.62
CA ALA A 212 -6.54 -20.51 -3.69
C ALA A 212 -6.41 -19.81 -5.07
N GLY A 213 -6.00 -18.55 -5.08
CA GLY A 213 -5.74 -17.77 -6.29
C GLY A 213 -6.94 -17.05 -6.90
N VAL A 214 -8.13 -17.18 -6.33
CA VAL A 214 -9.35 -16.52 -6.82
C VAL A 214 -9.96 -15.61 -5.76
N VAL A 215 -10.73 -14.59 -6.18
CA VAL A 215 -11.54 -13.77 -5.28
C VAL A 215 -12.79 -14.56 -4.91
N ILE A 216 -12.98 -14.82 -3.61
CA ILE A 216 -14.17 -15.51 -3.10
C ILE A 216 -15.22 -14.56 -2.52
N ALA A 217 -14.81 -13.34 -2.14
CA ALA A 217 -15.72 -12.31 -1.66
C ALA A 217 -15.16 -10.91 -1.95
N GLU A 218 -16.05 -9.95 -2.18
CA GLU A 218 -15.77 -8.52 -2.33
C GLU A 218 -16.91 -7.74 -1.66
N GLY A 219 -16.58 -6.72 -0.88
CA GLY A 219 -17.60 -5.87 -0.25
C GLY A 219 -17.06 -5.00 0.87
N ALA A 220 -17.97 -4.28 1.54
CA ALA A 220 -17.64 -3.55 2.75
C ALA A 220 -17.24 -4.52 3.89
N PRO A 221 -16.45 -4.06 4.88
CA PRO A 221 -16.05 -4.91 6.00
C PRO A 221 -17.21 -5.66 6.68
N ALA A 222 -18.36 -5.00 6.84
CA ALA A 222 -19.55 -5.60 7.45
C ALA A 222 -20.09 -6.79 6.64
N ASP A 223 -20.06 -6.70 5.30
CA ASP A 223 -20.52 -7.76 4.40
C ASP A 223 -19.54 -8.95 4.42
N ILE A 224 -18.24 -8.65 4.35
CA ILE A 224 -17.15 -9.65 4.45
C ILE A 224 -17.26 -10.47 5.74
N LEU A 225 -17.56 -9.82 6.87
CA LEU A 225 -17.69 -10.49 8.17
C LEU A 225 -18.91 -11.41 8.29
N GLN A 226 -19.94 -11.16 7.49
CA GLN A 226 -21.16 -11.97 7.45
C GLN A 226 -21.10 -13.07 6.40
N ASP A 227 -20.16 -13.01 5.46
CA ASP A 227 -20.00 -14.00 4.42
C ASP A 227 -19.62 -15.37 5.00
N GLN A 228 -20.47 -16.37 4.73
CA GLN A 228 -20.30 -17.71 5.29
C GLN A 228 -19.02 -18.38 4.78
N GLN A 229 -18.72 -18.25 3.48
CA GLN A 229 -17.54 -18.84 2.87
C GLN A 229 -16.25 -18.23 3.43
N VAL A 230 -16.23 -16.91 3.62
CA VAL A 230 -15.09 -16.21 4.24
C VAL A 230 -14.88 -16.67 5.68
N ARG A 231 -15.95 -16.83 6.44
CA ARG A 231 -15.87 -17.33 7.82
C ARG A 231 -15.36 -18.75 7.90
N GLU A 232 -15.77 -19.63 7.00
CA GLU A 232 -15.34 -21.03 6.98
C GLU A 232 -13.87 -21.18 6.60
N VAL A 233 -13.37 -20.42 5.60
CA VAL A 233 -12.03 -20.65 5.06
C VAL A 233 -10.96 -19.70 5.61
N TYR A 234 -11.34 -18.59 6.23
CA TYR A 234 -10.37 -17.56 6.61
C TYR A 234 -10.53 -17.00 8.03
N LEU A 235 -11.73 -16.52 8.42
CA LEU A 235 -11.92 -15.81 9.68
C LEU A 235 -12.11 -16.74 10.89
N GLY A 236 -12.75 -17.90 10.67
CA GLY A 236 -13.28 -18.73 11.75
C GLY A 236 -14.64 -18.24 12.27
N GLN A 237 -15.44 -19.15 12.83
CA GLN A 237 -16.82 -18.85 13.24
C GLN A 237 -16.95 -17.86 14.41
N GLN A 238 -15.90 -17.72 15.23
CA GLN A 238 -15.89 -16.85 16.43
C GLN A 238 -15.27 -15.47 16.18
N PHE A 239 -14.84 -15.16 14.95
CA PHE A 239 -14.20 -13.88 14.65
C PHE A 239 -15.18 -12.72 14.82
N ARG A 240 -14.72 -11.65 15.52
CA ARG A 240 -15.41 -10.36 15.69
C ARG A 240 -14.39 -9.23 15.54
N LEU A 241 -14.79 -8.09 14.97
CA LEU A 241 -14.00 -6.85 14.95
C LEU A 241 -13.87 -6.23 16.33
#